data_19249a1160c178963fdde2ed3ba6048e
#
_entry.id   19249a1160c178963fdde2ed3ba6048e
#
_cell.length_a   1.000
_cell.length_b   1.000
_cell.length_c   1.000
_cell.angle_alpha   90.00
_cell.angle_beta   90.00
_cell.angle_gamma   90.00
#
_symmetry.space_group_name_H-M   'P 1'
#
loop_
_entity.id
_entity.type
_entity.pdbx_description
1 polymer ?
#
loop_
_entity_poly.entity_id
_entity_poly.type
_entity_poly.pdbx_seq_one_letter_code
_entity_poly.pdbx_strand_id
1 'polypeptide(L)'
;MYGSEVGPFISEVSPKYALTGKIKKAKALSYRISNNTLIHTGSASAVNANEAIFDYIFTDPPFGANINYADLNFIWEAWLGVITNSQPEAIVSKAHNKALLNYQEAMRLCFTEYYRLLKPGRWMTVEFHNSKNSVWNTIQESLMRAGFVIADVRTLDKKQMTMQQMTSTSAVKQDLIISAYKPRNDFEERFLMEAGTDDGAWEFVRQHLAQLPVVVAKDGIIETLSERQDYLLFDRMVAFHIQRGASVPLSASQFYAGLRQRFIERDSMFFLPDQVPAYDKARLQAQSVAQLTLFVTDEKSSIQWLRQQLAPEFGGYPQTYQEIQPRFLQQLHQLRHESLPELSDLLEQNFLQDQQERWYVPDPNKATDLERLRQKALLREFNSYREGKKRLKQFRTEAIRAGFAHAWANREYTTIVQVAERLPETILQEDPDLLMYYDNANLLT
;
A
#
# COMPACT_ATOMS: atom_id res chain seq x y z
N MET A 1 -14.24 20.06 8.91
CA MET A 1 -14.61 21.40 8.42
C MET A 1 -13.33 21.99 7.83
N TYR A 2 -13.18 21.94 6.49
CA TYR A 2 -12.05 22.64 5.86
C TYR A 2 -12.46 24.11 5.74
N GLY A 3 -11.88 24.95 6.61
CA GLY A 3 -11.93 26.37 6.45
C GLY A 3 -11.16 26.75 5.18
N SER A 4 -11.85 27.18 4.15
CA SER A 4 -11.23 27.85 3.02
C SER A 4 -10.74 29.20 3.50
N GLU A 5 -9.45 29.29 3.88
CA GLU A 5 -8.80 30.59 3.88
C GLU A 5 -8.78 31.09 2.44
N VAL A 6 -9.68 31.99 2.13
CA VAL A 6 -9.68 32.73 0.89
C VAL A 6 -8.51 33.70 1.00
N GLY A 7 -7.40 33.40 0.33
CA GLY A 7 -6.25 34.30 0.25
C GLY A 7 -6.68 35.66 -0.34
N PRO A 8 -5.94 36.76 -0.04
CA PRO A 8 -6.32 38.11 -0.42
C PRO A 8 -6.32 38.41 -1.92
N PHE A 9 -6.00 37.45 -2.76
CA PHE A 9 -6.00 37.57 -4.23
C PHE A 9 -6.84 36.46 -4.85
N ILE A 10 -8.13 36.72 -5.01
CA ILE A 10 -9.00 35.89 -5.84
C ILE A 10 -8.69 36.26 -7.29
N SER A 11 -8.10 35.34 -8.04
CA SER A 11 -8.04 35.43 -9.49
C SER A 11 -9.42 35.09 -10.03
N GLU A 12 -10.28 36.08 -10.23
CA GLU A 12 -11.56 35.88 -10.89
C GLU A 12 -11.34 35.55 -12.37
N VAL A 13 -11.55 34.29 -12.70
CA VAL A 13 -11.58 33.86 -14.12
C VAL A 13 -13.04 33.79 -14.57
N SER A 14 -13.37 34.55 -15.57
CA SER A 14 -14.73 34.50 -16.19
C SER A 14 -15.08 33.04 -16.52
N PRO A 15 -16.26 32.53 -16.07
CA PRO A 15 -16.72 31.18 -16.42
C PRO A 15 -16.75 30.95 -17.94
N LYS A 16 -17.06 31.98 -18.72
CA LYS A 16 -17.03 31.94 -20.20
C LYS A 16 -15.62 31.69 -20.71
N TYR A 17 -14.60 32.34 -20.13
CA TYR A 17 -13.21 32.13 -20.53
C TYR A 17 -12.71 30.69 -20.18
N ALA A 18 -12.98 30.22 -18.96
CA ALA A 18 -12.63 28.88 -18.52
C ALA A 18 -13.31 27.80 -19.37
N LEU A 19 -14.62 27.98 -19.66
CA LEU A 19 -15.42 27.07 -20.49
C LEU A 19 -14.93 27.07 -21.93
N THR A 20 -14.67 28.27 -22.52
CA THR A 20 -14.15 28.39 -23.88
C THR A 20 -12.79 27.68 -24.04
N GLY A 21 -11.90 27.82 -23.07
CA GLY A 21 -10.60 27.14 -23.08
C GLY A 21 -10.75 25.61 -23.04
N LYS A 22 -11.66 25.10 -22.22
CA LYS A 22 -11.98 23.67 -22.16
C LYS A 22 -12.64 23.15 -23.44
N ILE A 23 -13.57 23.88 -23.98
CA ILE A 23 -14.24 23.53 -25.27
C ILE A 23 -13.24 23.53 -26.42
N LYS A 24 -12.28 24.48 -26.46
CA LYS A 24 -11.23 24.52 -27.47
C LYS A 24 -10.30 23.28 -27.36
N LYS A 25 -9.95 22.88 -26.16
CA LYS A 25 -9.19 21.66 -25.91
C LYS A 25 -9.98 20.41 -26.30
N ALA A 26 -11.24 20.32 -25.91
CA ALA A 26 -12.13 19.22 -26.28
C ALA A 26 -12.31 19.09 -27.79
N LYS A 27 -12.49 20.22 -28.50
CA LYS A 27 -12.55 20.22 -29.97
C LYS A 27 -11.25 19.78 -30.65
N ALA A 28 -10.09 20.12 -30.06
CA ALA A 28 -8.80 19.66 -30.57
C ALA A 28 -8.61 18.15 -30.33
N LEU A 29 -9.27 17.57 -29.32
CA LEU A 29 -9.31 16.14 -29.03
C LEU A 29 -10.41 15.39 -29.76
N SER A 30 -11.35 16.09 -30.44
CA SER A 30 -12.43 15.46 -31.20
C SER A 30 -11.90 14.86 -32.51
N TYR A 31 -10.98 13.91 -32.40
CA TYR A 31 -10.73 12.99 -33.47
C TYR A 31 -11.92 12.05 -33.59
N ARG A 32 -12.54 12.04 -34.79
CA ARG A 32 -13.53 11.08 -35.26
C ARG A 32 -14.18 10.27 -34.13
N ILE A 33 -15.33 10.71 -33.68
CA ILE A 33 -16.19 9.84 -32.86
C ILE A 33 -16.39 8.57 -33.69
N SER A 34 -15.62 7.54 -33.39
CA SER A 34 -15.95 6.22 -33.92
C SER A 34 -17.26 5.81 -33.23
N ASN A 35 -18.20 5.27 -33.96
CA ASN A 35 -19.46 4.74 -33.43
C ASN A 35 -19.26 3.56 -32.42
N ASN A 36 -18.05 3.36 -31.94
CA ASN A 36 -17.59 2.22 -31.11
C ASN A 36 -17.31 2.62 -29.65
N THR A 37 -17.74 3.82 -29.22
CA THR A 37 -17.56 4.26 -27.83
C THR A 37 -18.92 4.33 -27.14
N LEU A 38 -19.06 3.61 -26.01
CA LEU A 38 -20.21 3.70 -25.12
C LEU A 38 -19.77 4.35 -23.81
N ILE A 39 -20.46 5.40 -23.40
CA ILE A 39 -20.27 6.05 -22.11
C ILE A 39 -21.49 5.75 -21.26
N HIS A 40 -21.25 5.15 -20.09
CA HIS A 40 -22.30 4.79 -19.15
C HIS A 40 -21.96 5.25 -17.74
N THR A 41 -22.95 5.71 -16.99
CA THR A 41 -22.83 6.04 -15.56
C THR A 41 -23.68 5.07 -14.77
N GLY A 42 -23.07 4.36 -13.84
CA GLY A 42 -23.76 3.35 -13.03
C GLY A 42 -22.85 2.75 -11.96
N SER A 43 -23.38 1.83 -11.18
CA SER A 43 -22.60 1.11 -10.18
C SER A 43 -21.66 0.10 -10.85
N ALA A 44 -20.40 0.14 -10.44
CA ALA A 44 -19.40 -0.83 -10.87
C ALA A 44 -19.61 -2.24 -10.29
N SER A 45 -20.46 -2.37 -9.24
CA SER A 45 -20.80 -3.66 -8.63
C SER A 45 -22.01 -4.35 -9.28
N ALA A 46 -22.66 -3.70 -10.25
CA ALA A 46 -23.83 -4.26 -10.94
C ALA A 46 -23.97 -3.62 -12.35
N VAL A 47 -23.24 -4.15 -13.30
CA VAL A 47 -23.24 -3.66 -14.70
C VAL A 47 -24.25 -4.46 -15.51
N ASN A 48 -25.19 -3.78 -16.14
CA ASN A 48 -26.18 -4.44 -17.01
C ASN A 48 -25.55 -4.84 -18.35
N ALA A 49 -24.81 -5.93 -18.36
CA ALA A 49 -24.16 -6.48 -19.54
C ALA A 49 -24.02 -8.01 -19.42
N ASN A 50 -23.89 -8.69 -20.55
CA ASN A 50 -23.66 -10.12 -20.59
C ASN A 50 -22.29 -10.49 -19.98
N GLU A 51 -22.13 -11.74 -19.59
CA GLU A 51 -20.87 -12.29 -19.12
C GLU A 51 -19.82 -12.35 -20.24
N ALA A 52 -18.55 -12.28 -19.85
CA ALA A 52 -17.39 -12.51 -20.73
C ALA A 52 -17.44 -11.70 -22.05
N ILE A 53 -17.75 -10.40 -21.96
CA ILE A 53 -17.81 -9.51 -23.13
C ILE A 53 -16.54 -8.68 -23.32
N PHE A 54 -15.80 -8.37 -22.25
CA PHE A 54 -14.63 -7.50 -22.32
C PHE A 54 -13.34 -8.27 -22.56
N ASP A 55 -12.51 -7.73 -23.44
CA ASP A 55 -11.15 -8.25 -23.69
C ASP A 55 -10.12 -7.68 -22.73
N TYR A 56 -10.39 -6.53 -22.12
CA TYR A 56 -9.52 -5.88 -21.17
C TYR A 56 -10.29 -4.92 -20.27
N ILE A 57 -9.92 -4.84 -19.01
CA ILE A 57 -10.47 -3.87 -18.06
C ILE A 57 -9.30 -3.03 -17.49
N PHE A 58 -9.45 -1.70 -17.53
CA PHE A 58 -8.64 -0.77 -16.78
C PHE A 58 -9.54 -0.06 -15.76
N THR A 59 -9.12 -0.01 -14.50
CA THR A 59 -9.91 0.62 -13.43
C THR A 59 -9.02 1.40 -12.48
N ASP A 60 -9.53 2.56 -12.06
CA ASP A 60 -8.98 3.42 -11.02
C ASP A 60 -10.05 3.52 -9.92
N PRO A 61 -10.03 2.59 -8.93
CA PRO A 61 -11.06 2.54 -7.90
C PRO A 61 -10.84 3.61 -6.83
N PRO A 62 -11.84 3.89 -5.99
CA PRO A 62 -11.67 4.77 -4.84
C PRO A 62 -10.57 4.30 -3.91
N PHE A 63 -9.73 5.22 -3.41
CA PHE A 63 -8.53 4.91 -2.62
C PHE A 63 -8.78 4.75 -1.10
N GLY A 64 -9.98 4.44 -0.69
CA GLY A 64 -10.36 4.23 0.72
C GLY A 64 -10.56 5.52 1.49
N ALA A 65 -9.64 5.90 2.39
CA ALA A 65 -9.81 7.04 3.29
C ALA A 65 -9.36 8.40 2.72
N ASN A 66 -8.80 8.43 1.50
CA ASN A 66 -8.17 9.64 0.97
C ASN A 66 -9.19 10.71 0.54
N ILE A 67 -10.29 10.30 -0.07
CA ILE A 67 -11.30 11.19 -0.65
C ILE A 67 -12.69 10.62 -0.42
N ASN A 68 -13.62 11.45 0.06
CA ASN A 68 -15.05 11.18 0.07
C ASN A 68 -15.65 11.79 -1.19
N TYR A 69 -15.90 10.99 -2.20
CA TYR A 69 -16.32 11.48 -3.53
C TYR A 69 -17.72 12.10 -3.50
N ALA A 70 -18.64 11.55 -2.70
CA ALA A 70 -19.98 12.12 -2.52
C ALA A 70 -19.91 13.53 -1.93
N ASP A 71 -19.00 13.79 -0.98
CA ASP A 71 -18.84 15.12 -0.38
C ASP A 71 -18.31 16.15 -1.40
N LEU A 72 -17.46 15.72 -2.35
CA LEU A 72 -16.95 16.60 -3.42
C LEU A 72 -18.05 17.00 -4.41
N ASN A 73 -19.03 16.15 -4.62
CA ASN A 73 -20.14 16.44 -5.52
C ASN A 73 -21.15 17.42 -4.93
N PHE A 74 -21.18 17.61 -3.62
CA PHE A 74 -22.18 18.39 -2.90
C PHE A 74 -22.42 19.79 -3.47
N ILE A 75 -21.36 20.51 -3.87
CA ILE A 75 -21.49 21.86 -4.43
C ILE A 75 -22.28 21.84 -5.74
N TRP A 76 -22.02 20.86 -6.60
CA TRP A 76 -22.72 20.71 -7.88
C TRP A 76 -24.15 20.22 -7.69
N GLU A 77 -24.33 19.28 -6.79
CA GLU A 77 -25.61 18.67 -6.46
C GLU A 77 -26.58 19.67 -5.82
N ALA A 78 -26.05 20.57 -4.96
CA ALA A 78 -26.85 21.68 -4.40
C ALA A 78 -27.45 22.59 -5.48
N TRP A 79 -26.68 22.86 -6.56
CA TRP A 79 -27.18 23.63 -7.69
C TRP A 79 -28.16 22.86 -8.58
N LEU A 80 -27.97 21.54 -8.69
CA LEU A 80 -28.83 20.69 -9.53
C LEU A 80 -30.08 20.21 -8.80
N GLY A 81 -30.19 20.43 -7.49
CA GLY A 81 -31.29 19.95 -6.65
C GLY A 81 -31.34 18.42 -6.52
N VAL A 82 -30.20 17.75 -6.58
CA VAL A 82 -30.04 16.31 -6.41
C VAL A 82 -29.07 16.00 -5.29
N ILE A 83 -29.13 14.80 -4.72
CA ILE A 83 -28.19 14.33 -3.68
C ILE A 83 -27.76 12.90 -4.02
N THR A 84 -26.45 12.68 -4.09
CA THR A 84 -25.90 11.34 -4.27
C THR A 84 -26.14 10.49 -3.01
N ASN A 85 -26.63 9.27 -3.21
CA ASN A 85 -26.70 8.29 -2.14
C ASN A 85 -25.27 7.80 -1.79
N SER A 86 -24.74 8.25 -0.66
CA SER A 86 -23.40 7.88 -0.20
C SER A 86 -23.33 6.50 0.45
N GLN A 87 -24.47 5.83 0.70
CA GLN A 87 -24.51 4.53 1.36
C GLN A 87 -23.72 3.43 0.64
N PRO A 88 -23.80 3.27 -0.69
CA PRO A 88 -23.02 2.26 -1.40
C PRO A 88 -21.58 2.70 -1.73
N GLU A 89 -21.17 3.91 -1.38
CA GLU A 89 -19.82 4.44 -1.72
C GLU A 89 -18.71 3.62 -1.04
N ALA A 90 -17.70 3.22 -1.82
CA ALA A 90 -16.55 2.45 -1.35
C ALA A 90 -15.49 3.36 -0.72
N ILE A 91 -15.71 3.75 0.53
CA ILE A 91 -14.80 4.61 1.31
C ILE A 91 -14.57 4.04 2.71
N VAL A 92 -13.50 4.50 3.36
CA VAL A 92 -13.26 4.34 4.80
C VAL A 92 -13.47 5.70 5.46
N SER A 93 -14.54 5.86 6.22
CA SER A 93 -14.90 7.16 6.81
C SER A 93 -15.61 6.97 8.15
N LYS A 94 -15.04 7.55 9.23
CA LYS A 94 -15.69 7.56 10.54
C LYS A 94 -16.99 8.37 10.53
N ALA A 95 -17.03 9.47 9.77
CA ALA A 95 -18.20 10.33 9.66
C ALA A 95 -19.41 9.60 9.03
N HIS A 96 -19.15 8.67 8.11
CA HIS A 96 -20.17 7.84 7.45
C HIS A 96 -20.32 6.45 8.08
N ASN A 97 -19.70 6.20 9.25
CA ASN A 97 -19.68 4.90 9.94
C ASN A 97 -19.24 3.73 9.04
N LYS A 98 -18.22 3.97 8.19
CA LYS A 98 -17.65 2.97 7.27
C LYS A 98 -16.24 2.60 7.68
N ALA A 99 -16.07 1.35 8.12
CA ALA A 99 -14.78 0.76 8.47
C ALA A 99 -14.09 0.17 7.22
N LEU A 100 -12.85 -0.30 7.38
CA LEU A 100 -12.08 -0.96 6.33
C LEU A 100 -12.80 -2.18 5.75
N LEU A 101 -13.52 -2.95 6.57
CA LEU A 101 -14.32 -4.11 6.12
C LEU A 101 -15.44 -3.71 5.15
N ASN A 102 -16.10 -2.56 5.35
CA ASN A 102 -17.14 -2.08 4.44
C ASN A 102 -16.53 -1.73 3.07
N TYR A 103 -15.36 -1.10 3.08
CA TYR A 103 -14.62 -0.80 1.86
C TYR A 103 -14.18 -2.09 1.16
N GLN A 104 -13.63 -3.05 1.90
CA GLN A 104 -13.22 -4.36 1.38
C GLN A 104 -14.37 -5.09 0.67
N GLU A 105 -15.54 -5.13 1.30
CA GLU A 105 -16.70 -5.79 0.73
C GLU A 105 -17.21 -5.08 -0.53
N ALA A 106 -17.25 -3.75 -0.53
CA ALA A 106 -17.63 -2.97 -1.71
C ALA A 106 -16.67 -3.23 -2.89
N MET A 107 -15.35 -3.25 -2.63
CA MET A 107 -14.34 -3.55 -3.64
C MET A 107 -14.43 -4.99 -4.14
N ARG A 108 -14.68 -5.96 -3.25
CA ARG A 108 -14.90 -7.36 -3.62
C ARG A 108 -16.08 -7.52 -4.58
N LEU A 109 -17.20 -6.84 -4.30
CA LEU A 109 -18.38 -6.86 -5.18
C LEU A 109 -18.05 -6.28 -6.58
N CYS A 110 -17.34 -5.16 -6.65
CA CYS A 110 -16.91 -4.57 -7.91
C CYS A 110 -15.98 -5.51 -8.70
N PHE A 111 -14.98 -6.10 -8.03
CA PHE A 111 -14.06 -7.03 -8.69
C PHE A 111 -14.74 -8.33 -9.10
N THR A 112 -15.72 -8.82 -8.34
CA THR A 112 -16.53 -9.98 -8.74
C THR A 112 -17.31 -9.69 -10.03
N GLU A 113 -17.87 -8.47 -10.13
CA GLU A 113 -18.55 -8.05 -11.35
C GLU A 113 -17.60 -7.89 -12.53
N TYR A 114 -16.41 -7.34 -12.32
CA TYR A 114 -15.38 -7.26 -13.35
C TYR A 114 -14.91 -8.65 -13.80
N TYR A 115 -14.80 -9.60 -12.85
CA TYR A 115 -14.48 -11.00 -13.18
C TYR A 115 -15.55 -11.64 -14.07
N ARG A 116 -16.83 -11.40 -13.76
CA ARG A 116 -17.95 -11.86 -14.57
C ARG A 116 -17.89 -11.33 -16.01
N LEU A 117 -17.61 -10.04 -16.15
CA LEU A 117 -17.62 -9.32 -17.43
C LEU A 117 -16.38 -9.59 -18.30
N LEU A 118 -15.24 -9.89 -17.69
CA LEU A 118 -13.99 -10.15 -18.38
C LEU A 118 -13.99 -11.55 -19.01
N LYS A 119 -13.54 -11.66 -20.26
CA LYS A 119 -13.36 -12.96 -20.91
C LYS A 119 -12.29 -13.80 -20.20
N PRO A 120 -12.42 -15.13 -20.17
CA PRO A 120 -11.36 -16.03 -19.69
C PRO A 120 -10.04 -15.83 -20.43
N GLY A 121 -8.92 -15.90 -19.69
CA GLY A 121 -7.57 -15.67 -20.23
C GLY A 121 -7.25 -14.20 -20.50
N ARG A 122 -8.10 -13.26 -20.09
CA ARG A 122 -7.92 -11.82 -20.29
C ARG A 122 -7.48 -11.10 -19.03
N TRP A 123 -7.04 -9.85 -19.21
CA TRP A 123 -6.33 -9.08 -18.22
C TRP A 123 -7.14 -7.90 -17.70
N MET A 124 -6.88 -7.58 -16.44
CA MET A 124 -7.33 -6.36 -15.80
C MET A 124 -6.13 -5.62 -15.21
N THR A 125 -6.13 -4.30 -15.33
CA THR A 125 -5.18 -3.41 -14.66
C THR A 125 -5.93 -2.53 -13.67
N VAL A 126 -5.42 -2.48 -12.43
CA VAL A 126 -5.93 -1.62 -11.38
C VAL A 126 -4.86 -0.59 -11.03
N GLU A 127 -5.16 0.70 -11.23
CA GLU A 127 -4.34 1.79 -10.69
C GLU A 127 -4.79 2.04 -9.25
N PHE A 128 -3.85 2.16 -8.34
CA PHE A 128 -4.19 2.30 -6.93
C PHE A 128 -3.21 3.19 -6.18
N HIS A 129 -3.75 4.10 -5.36
CA HIS A 129 -2.97 5.05 -4.59
C HIS A 129 -3.43 5.09 -3.13
N ASN A 130 -2.64 4.55 -2.23
CA ASN A 130 -2.87 4.70 -0.79
C ASN A 130 -1.56 4.50 -0.01
N SER A 131 -1.37 5.25 1.08
CA SER A 131 -0.20 5.17 1.93
C SER A 131 -0.27 4.07 2.99
N LYS A 132 -1.43 3.46 3.22
CA LYS A 132 -1.65 2.48 4.27
C LYS A 132 -1.52 1.05 3.76
N ASN A 133 -0.71 0.26 4.44
CA ASN A 133 -0.52 -1.17 4.14
C ASN A 133 -1.83 -1.95 4.25
N SER A 134 -2.67 -1.63 5.24
CA SER A 134 -3.96 -2.29 5.46
C SER A 134 -4.92 -2.13 4.28
N VAL A 135 -4.95 -0.95 3.66
CA VAL A 135 -5.79 -0.70 2.47
C VAL A 135 -5.22 -1.41 1.24
N TRP A 136 -3.89 -1.42 1.09
CA TRP A 136 -3.21 -2.17 0.04
C TRP A 136 -3.53 -3.67 0.10
N ASN A 137 -3.40 -4.28 1.28
CA ASN A 137 -3.73 -5.70 1.47
C ASN A 137 -5.21 -5.98 1.18
N THR A 138 -6.10 -5.05 1.55
CA THR A 138 -7.54 -5.15 1.26
C THR A 138 -7.83 -5.24 -0.24
N ILE A 139 -7.13 -4.45 -1.08
CA ILE A 139 -7.30 -4.50 -2.54
C ILE A 139 -6.82 -5.85 -3.10
N GLN A 140 -5.64 -6.31 -2.69
CA GLN A 140 -5.12 -7.61 -3.14
C GLN A 140 -6.06 -8.75 -2.75
N GLU A 141 -6.51 -8.78 -1.50
CA GLU A 141 -7.44 -9.80 -1.02
C GLU A 141 -8.79 -9.76 -1.75
N SER A 142 -9.32 -8.57 -2.03
CA SER A 142 -10.57 -8.40 -2.77
C SER A 142 -10.45 -8.91 -4.21
N LEU A 143 -9.32 -8.68 -4.87
CA LEU A 143 -9.01 -9.21 -6.21
C LEU A 143 -8.95 -10.74 -6.19
N MET A 144 -8.20 -11.30 -5.25
CA MET A 144 -8.08 -12.76 -5.12
C MET A 144 -9.43 -13.40 -4.81
N ARG A 145 -10.21 -12.85 -3.87
CA ARG A 145 -11.55 -13.36 -3.53
C ARG A 145 -12.55 -13.30 -4.68
N ALA A 146 -12.37 -12.34 -5.60
CA ALA A 146 -13.16 -12.28 -6.84
C ALA A 146 -12.76 -13.34 -7.87
N GLY A 147 -11.63 -14.05 -7.67
CA GLY A 147 -11.15 -15.13 -8.56
C GLY A 147 -9.97 -14.73 -9.46
N PHE A 148 -9.53 -13.46 -9.43
CA PHE A 148 -8.37 -13.01 -10.19
C PHE A 148 -7.07 -13.59 -9.66
N VAL A 149 -6.11 -13.80 -10.56
CA VAL A 149 -4.72 -14.13 -10.23
C VAL A 149 -3.87 -12.88 -10.48
N ILE A 150 -3.19 -12.41 -9.43
CA ILE A 150 -2.28 -11.26 -9.54
C ILE A 150 -1.00 -11.74 -10.23
N ALA A 151 -0.56 -11.00 -11.23
CA ALA A 151 0.57 -11.36 -12.07
C ALA A 151 1.74 -10.36 -12.03
N ASP A 152 1.47 -9.13 -11.60
CA ASP A 152 2.51 -8.09 -11.51
C ASP A 152 2.02 -6.90 -10.69
N VAL A 153 2.94 -6.28 -9.97
CA VAL A 153 2.71 -5.02 -9.24
C VAL A 153 3.87 -4.08 -9.52
N ARG A 154 3.57 -2.93 -10.10
CA ARG A 154 4.56 -1.91 -10.47
C ARG A 154 4.24 -0.56 -9.90
N THR A 155 5.27 0.28 -9.79
CA THR A 155 5.12 1.68 -9.45
C THR A 155 4.99 2.53 -10.71
N LEU A 156 4.03 3.46 -10.70
CA LEU A 156 3.87 4.49 -11.74
C LEU A 156 4.43 5.81 -11.24
N ASP A 157 5.49 6.30 -11.87
CA ASP A 157 6.06 7.60 -11.57
C ASP A 157 5.29 8.69 -12.33
N LYS A 158 4.47 9.45 -11.59
CA LYS A 158 3.71 10.57 -12.15
C LYS A 158 4.59 11.82 -12.23
N LYS A 159 4.82 12.32 -13.43
CA LYS A 159 5.57 13.58 -13.66
C LYS A 159 4.88 14.83 -13.08
N GLN A 160 3.57 14.76 -12.81
CA GLN A 160 2.79 15.85 -12.20
C GLN A 160 2.36 15.45 -10.79
N MET A 161 2.78 16.24 -9.81
CA MET A 161 2.36 16.06 -8.42
C MET A 161 0.98 16.67 -8.17
N THR A 162 0.18 16.02 -7.33
CA THR A 162 -1.08 16.58 -6.82
C THR A 162 -0.80 17.62 -5.74
N MET A 163 -1.76 18.49 -5.45
CA MET A 163 -1.64 19.51 -4.40
C MET A 163 -1.29 18.90 -3.02
N GLN A 164 -1.87 17.75 -2.71
CA GLN A 164 -1.61 17.02 -1.46
C GLN A 164 -0.17 16.46 -1.41
N GLN A 165 0.36 16.04 -2.55
CA GLN A 165 1.76 15.59 -2.67
C GLN A 165 2.78 16.75 -2.54
N MET A 166 2.35 17.99 -2.83
CA MET A 166 3.17 19.18 -2.66
C MET A 166 3.18 19.71 -1.21
N THR A 167 2.11 19.47 -0.45
CA THR A 167 1.89 20.06 0.87
C THR A 167 2.10 19.12 2.04
N SER A 168 2.24 17.81 1.80
CA SER A 168 2.43 16.80 2.84
C SER A 168 3.72 16.02 2.63
N THR A 169 4.55 15.98 3.67
CA THR A 169 5.83 15.23 3.70
C THR A 169 5.62 13.71 3.69
N SER A 170 4.43 13.25 4.09
CA SER A 170 4.04 11.83 4.11
C SER A 170 3.18 11.41 2.91
N ALA A 171 2.92 12.30 1.94
CA ALA A 171 2.13 11.94 0.76
C ALA A 171 2.94 11.07 -0.21
N VAL A 172 2.34 9.98 -0.67
CA VAL A 172 2.93 9.08 -1.67
C VAL A 172 3.05 9.79 -3.01
N LYS A 173 4.21 9.70 -3.66
CA LYS A 173 4.45 10.31 -4.97
C LYS A 173 4.13 9.38 -6.15
N GLN A 174 4.10 8.08 -5.91
CA GLN A 174 3.93 7.07 -6.95
C GLN A 174 2.65 6.28 -6.72
N ASP A 175 1.96 5.96 -7.80
CA ASP A 175 0.84 5.04 -7.76
C ASP A 175 1.32 3.61 -8.02
N LEU A 176 0.52 2.65 -7.59
CA LEU A 176 0.75 1.24 -7.86
C LEU A 176 -0.15 0.79 -9.02
N ILE A 177 0.42 0.03 -9.92
CA ILE A 177 -0.28 -0.61 -11.03
C ILE A 177 -0.29 -2.11 -10.77
N ILE A 178 -1.47 -2.65 -10.52
CA ILE A 178 -1.69 -4.08 -10.32
C ILE A 178 -2.17 -4.67 -11.62
N SER A 179 -1.45 -5.63 -12.16
CA SER A 179 -1.89 -6.43 -13.30
C SER A 179 -2.39 -7.79 -12.81
N ALA A 180 -3.62 -8.12 -13.13
CA ALA A 180 -4.25 -9.39 -12.77
C ALA A 180 -4.96 -9.99 -13.98
N TYR A 181 -5.15 -11.30 -13.99
CA TYR A 181 -5.84 -11.98 -15.08
C TYR A 181 -6.93 -12.92 -14.58
N LYS A 182 -7.94 -13.14 -15.43
CA LYS A 182 -8.93 -14.19 -15.25
C LYS A 182 -8.38 -15.46 -15.86
N PRO A 183 -8.29 -16.58 -15.13
CA PRO A 183 -7.85 -17.88 -15.68
C PRO A 183 -8.70 -18.30 -16.87
N ARG A 184 -8.16 -19.19 -17.71
CA ARG A 184 -8.88 -19.74 -18.84
C ARG A 184 -9.81 -20.87 -18.37
N ASN A 185 -10.96 -21.01 -18.99
CA ASN A 185 -11.94 -22.02 -18.61
C ASN A 185 -11.39 -23.45 -18.77
N ASP A 186 -10.66 -23.72 -19.86
CA ASP A 186 -10.04 -25.02 -20.12
C ASP A 186 -9.02 -25.43 -19.04
N PHE A 187 -8.35 -24.43 -18.48
CA PHE A 187 -7.46 -24.64 -17.33
C PHE A 187 -8.26 -24.87 -16.04
N GLU A 188 -9.29 -24.08 -15.77
CA GLU A 188 -10.09 -24.24 -14.55
C GLU A 188 -10.81 -25.59 -14.53
N GLU A 189 -11.34 -26.06 -15.64
CA GLU A 189 -11.96 -27.39 -15.77
C GLU A 189 -10.95 -28.52 -15.48
N ARG A 190 -9.76 -28.47 -16.08
CA ARG A 190 -8.69 -29.45 -15.80
C ARG A 190 -8.22 -29.39 -14.36
N PHE A 191 -8.03 -28.18 -13.83
CA PHE A 191 -7.63 -27.99 -12.44
C PHE A 191 -8.65 -28.63 -11.48
N LEU A 192 -9.95 -28.45 -11.70
CA LEU A 192 -10.99 -29.05 -10.86
C LEU A 192 -10.99 -30.59 -10.90
N MET A 193 -10.62 -31.18 -12.03
CA MET A 193 -10.45 -32.63 -12.13
C MET A 193 -9.24 -33.16 -11.35
N GLU A 194 -8.17 -32.38 -11.28
CA GLU A 194 -6.90 -32.70 -10.61
C GLU A 194 -6.72 -31.97 -9.28
N ALA A 195 -7.77 -31.30 -8.79
CA ALA A 195 -7.72 -30.49 -7.60
C ALA A 195 -7.27 -31.31 -6.37
N GLY A 196 -6.27 -30.80 -5.65
CA GLY A 196 -5.69 -31.49 -4.51
C GLY A 196 -4.65 -32.56 -4.85
N THR A 197 -4.25 -32.69 -6.11
CA THR A 197 -3.13 -33.52 -6.55
C THR A 197 -1.89 -32.70 -6.85
N ASP A 198 -0.70 -33.33 -6.82
CA ASP A 198 0.55 -32.68 -7.20
C ASP A 198 0.50 -32.15 -8.65
N ASP A 199 -0.14 -32.89 -9.56
CA ASP A 199 -0.24 -32.50 -10.97
C ASP A 199 -1.08 -31.24 -11.15
N GLY A 200 -2.16 -31.06 -10.39
CA GLY A 200 -2.93 -29.83 -10.36
C GLY A 200 -2.11 -28.61 -9.91
N ALA A 201 -1.23 -28.79 -8.90
CA ALA A 201 -0.32 -27.72 -8.47
C ALA A 201 0.67 -27.33 -9.57
N TRP A 202 1.27 -28.30 -10.27
CA TRP A 202 2.24 -28.04 -11.34
C TRP A 202 1.59 -27.48 -12.61
N GLU A 203 0.35 -27.86 -12.90
CA GLU A 203 -0.40 -27.28 -14.00
C GLU A 203 -0.72 -25.80 -13.73
N PHE A 204 -1.08 -25.46 -12.48
CA PHE A 204 -1.22 -24.06 -12.08
C PHE A 204 0.08 -23.27 -12.31
N VAL A 205 1.22 -23.79 -11.87
CA VAL A 205 2.51 -23.10 -12.05
C VAL A 205 2.84 -22.89 -13.52
N ARG A 206 2.64 -23.91 -14.36
CA ARG A 206 2.84 -23.79 -15.82
C ARG A 206 1.98 -22.69 -16.41
N GLN A 207 0.69 -22.70 -16.09
CA GLN A 207 -0.27 -21.72 -16.60
C GLN A 207 0.07 -20.31 -16.11
N HIS A 208 0.44 -20.17 -14.85
CA HIS A 208 0.80 -18.88 -14.29
C HIS A 208 2.08 -18.33 -14.94
N LEU A 209 3.15 -19.11 -15.03
CA LEU A 209 4.38 -18.73 -15.73
C LEU A 209 4.16 -18.36 -17.20
N ALA A 210 3.23 -19.04 -17.89
CA ALA A 210 2.87 -18.71 -19.27
C ALA A 210 2.20 -17.35 -19.42
N GLN A 211 1.47 -16.89 -18.39
CA GLN A 211 0.82 -15.58 -18.38
C GLN A 211 1.78 -14.45 -18.01
N LEU A 212 2.85 -14.72 -17.23
CA LEU A 212 3.75 -13.69 -16.76
C LEU A 212 4.64 -13.13 -17.89
N PRO A 213 4.94 -11.80 -17.88
CA PRO A 213 5.94 -11.24 -18.77
C PRO A 213 7.28 -11.99 -18.68
N VAL A 214 7.90 -12.28 -19.81
CA VAL A 214 9.19 -12.97 -19.84
C VAL A 214 10.33 -12.03 -19.44
N VAL A 215 10.27 -10.78 -19.90
CA VAL A 215 11.28 -9.76 -19.64
C VAL A 215 10.58 -8.46 -19.28
N VAL A 216 11.06 -7.83 -18.22
CA VAL A 216 10.75 -6.46 -17.86
C VAL A 216 12.06 -5.70 -17.79
N ALA A 217 12.21 -4.65 -18.59
CA ALA A 217 13.41 -3.84 -18.59
C ALA A 217 13.06 -2.36 -18.52
N LYS A 218 13.82 -1.62 -17.71
CA LYS A 218 13.74 -0.17 -17.60
C LYS A 218 15.14 0.41 -17.64
N ASP A 219 15.36 1.41 -18.49
CA ASP A 219 16.63 2.13 -18.61
C ASP A 219 17.86 1.21 -18.87
N GLY A 220 17.67 0.12 -19.62
CA GLY A 220 18.73 -0.86 -19.93
C GLY A 220 19.02 -1.85 -18.79
N ILE A 221 18.24 -1.83 -17.71
CA ILE A 221 18.35 -2.76 -16.60
C ILE A 221 17.15 -3.72 -16.64
N ILE A 222 17.39 -5.02 -16.53
CA ILE A 222 16.30 -5.99 -16.35
C ILE A 222 15.82 -5.94 -14.91
N GLU A 223 14.52 -5.76 -14.73
CA GLU A 223 13.87 -5.85 -13.43
C GLU A 223 13.55 -7.31 -13.10
N THR A 224 13.79 -7.71 -11.85
CA THR A 224 13.34 -9.00 -11.35
C THR A 224 11.83 -8.97 -11.15
N LEU A 225 11.11 -9.88 -11.80
CA LEU A 225 9.68 -10.02 -11.62
C LEU A 225 9.41 -10.95 -10.42
N SER A 226 8.94 -10.36 -9.33
CA SER A 226 8.72 -11.08 -8.05
C SER A 226 7.78 -12.27 -8.21
N GLU A 227 6.74 -12.17 -9.07
CA GLU A 227 5.77 -13.25 -9.33
C GLU A 227 6.40 -14.51 -10.01
N ARG A 228 7.66 -14.42 -10.47
CA ARG A 228 8.43 -15.56 -10.97
C ARG A 228 9.31 -16.21 -9.91
N GLN A 229 9.36 -15.68 -8.69
CA GLN A 229 10.15 -16.23 -7.60
C GLN A 229 9.40 -17.38 -6.91
N ASP A 230 10.15 -18.29 -6.33
CA ASP A 230 9.65 -19.56 -5.77
C ASP A 230 8.56 -19.36 -4.71
N TYR A 231 8.75 -18.43 -3.78
CA TYR A 231 7.81 -18.17 -2.69
C TYR A 231 6.48 -17.58 -3.19
N LEU A 232 6.51 -16.67 -4.20
CA LEU A 232 5.26 -16.13 -4.76
C LEU A 232 4.54 -17.16 -5.62
N LEU A 233 5.26 -17.96 -6.39
CA LEU A 233 4.67 -19.09 -7.10
C LEU A 233 3.95 -20.04 -6.13
N PHE A 234 4.55 -20.29 -4.95
CA PHE A 234 3.92 -21.08 -3.89
C PHE A 234 2.66 -20.40 -3.34
N ASP A 235 2.75 -19.14 -2.96
CA ASP A 235 1.62 -18.37 -2.42
C ASP A 235 0.45 -18.30 -3.40
N ARG A 236 0.73 -18.03 -4.68
CA ARG A 236 -0.31 -18.00 -5.72
C ARG A 236 -0.96 -19.38 -5.91
N MET A 237 -0.16 -20.45 -5.90
CA MET A 237 -0.66 -21.81 -5.97
C MET A 237 -1.56 -22.13 -4.77
N VAL A 238 -1.13 -21.84 -3.56
CA VAL A 238 -1.92 -22.03 -2.33
C VAL A 238 -3.22 -21.24 -2.39
N ALA A 239 -3.13 -19.93 -2.71
CA ALA A 239 -4.29 -19.05 -2.82
C ALA A 239 -5.31 -19.58 -3.85
N PHE A 240 -4.82 -20.04 -5.01
CA PHE A 240 -5.65 -20.57 -6.08
C PHE A 240 -6.42 -21.82 -5.67
N HIS A 241 -5.75 -22.76 -4.97
CA HIS A 241 -6.40 -23.98 -4.44
C HIS A 241 -7.48 -23.64 -3.40
N ILE A 242 -7.13 -22.82 -2.41
CA ILE A 242 -8.06 -22.44 -1.34
C ILE A 242 -9.30 -21.72 -1.88
N GLN A 243 -9.14 -20.82 -2.83
CA GLN A 243 -10.26 -20.09 -3.44
C GLN A 243 -11.27 -21.01 -4.12
N ARG A 244 -10.81 -22.15 -4.62
CA ARG A 244 -11.64 -23.15 -5.30
C ARG A 244 -12.07 -24.29 -4.39
N GLY A 245 -11.83 -24.18 -3.09
CA GLY A 245 -12.19 -25.20 -2.10
C GLY A 245 -11.38 -26.49 -2.21
N ALA A 246 -10.24 -26.45 -2.93
CA ALA A 246 -9.34 -27.58 -3.09
C ALA A 246 -8.30 -27.64 -1.96
N SER A 247 -7.89 -28.85 -1.58
CA SER A 247 -6.77 -29.05 -0.66
C SER A 247 -5.45 -28.66 -1.33
N VAL A 248 -4.52 -28.09 -0.56
CA VAL A 248 -3.16 -27.80 -1.05
C VAL A 248 -2.34 -29.08 -1.00
N PRO A 249 -1.88 -29.62 -2.14
CA PRO A 249 -1.29 -30.97 -2.18
C PRO A 249 0.16 -30.99 -1.69
N LEU A 250 0.90 -29.89 -1.77
CA LEU A 250 2.33 -29.82 -1.51
C LEU A 250 2.65 -28.90 -0.32
N SER A 251 3.54 -29.36 0.54
CA SER A 251 4.19 -28.46 1.51
C SER A 251 5.17 -27.51 0.79
N ALA A 252 5.55 -26.39 1.45
CA ALA A 252 6.48 -25.44 0.87
C ALA A 252 7.82 -26.07 0.47
N SER A 253 8.38 -26.97 1.30
CA SER A 253 9.64 -27.66 1.02
C SER A 253 9.53 -28.59 -0.20
N GLN A 254 8.43 -29.34 -0.33
CA GLN A 254 8.16 -30.19 -1.49
C GLN A 254 7.97 -29.36 -2.76
N PHE A 255 7.25 -28.26 -2.65
CA PHE A 255 7.04 -27.35 -3.77
C PHE A 255 8.35 -26.76 -4.28
N TYR A 256 9.21 -26.19 -3.40
CA TYR A 256 10.48 -25.58 -3.83
C TYR A 256 11.44 -26.61 -4.45
N ALA A 257 11.49 -27.82 -3.90
CA ALA A 257 12.27 -28.89 -4.50
C ALA A 257 11.73 -29.31 -5.88
N GLY A 258 10.41 -29.47 -5.98
CA GLY A 258 9.75 -29.83 -7.23
C GLY A 258 9.80 -28.73 -8.30
N LEU A 259 9.81 -27.46 -7.89
CA LEU A 259 9.92 -26.31 -8.79
C LEU A 259 11.26 -26.33 -9.54
N ARG A 260 12.37 -26.52 -8.81
CA ARG A 260 13.73 -26.60 -9.39
C ARG A 260 13.94 -27.82 -10.29
N GLN A 261 13.16 -28.88 -10.09
CA GLN A 261 13.21 -30.06 -10.95
C GLN A 261 12.47 -29.89 -12.29
N ARG A 262 11.43 -29.05 -12.32
CA ARG A 262 10.49 -28.94 -13.44
C ARG A 262 10.66 -27.69 -14.28
N PHE A 263 11.20 -26.62 -13.69
CA PHE A 263 11.30 -25.32 -14.32
C PHE A 263 12.75 -24.80 -14.31
N ILE A 264 13.08 -23.94 -15.25
CA ILE A 264 14.44 -23.40 -15.42
C ILE A 264 14.56 -22.12 -14.62
N GLU A 265 15.54 -22.06 -13.72
CA GLU A 265 15.84 -20.89 -12.92
C GLU A 265 16.86 -19.98 -13.62
N ARG A 266 16.58 -18.67 -13.65
CA ARG A 266 17.49 -17.59 -14.07
C ARG A 266 17.32 -16.40 -13.15
N ASP A 267 18.40 -15.90 -12.55
CA ASP A 267 18.40 -14.74 -11.68
C ASP A 267 17.30 -14.79 -10.60
N SER A 268 17.18 -15.96 -9.93
CA SER A 268 16.18 -16.29 -8.91
C SER A 268 14.72 -16.24 -9.41
N MET A 269 14.49 -16.30 -10.70
CA MET A 269 13.18 -16.38 -11.35
C MET A 269 13.04 -17.70 -12.10
N PHE A 270 11.81 -18.22 -12.15
CA PHE A 270 11.49 -19.47 -12.86
C PHE A 270 10.82 -19.21 -14.20
N PHE A 271 11.18 -20.02 -15.18
CA PHE A 271 10.74 -19.89 -16.59
C PHE A 271 10.33 -21.22 -17.17
N LEU A 272 9.39 -21.17 -18.12
CA LEU A 272 9.12 -22.29 -19.01
C LEU A 272 10.27 -22.43 -20.03
N PRO A 273 10.54 -23.64 -20.53
CA PRO A 273 11.64 -23.88 -21.47
C PRO A 273 11.63 -22.99 -22.72
N ASP A 274 10.43 -22.70 -23.24
CA ASP A 274 10.24 -21.84 -24.42
C ASP A 274 10.46 -20.34 -24.13
N GLN A 275 10.40 -19.91 -22.88
CA GLN A 275 10.62 -18.54 -22.43
C GLN A 275 12.11 -18.19 -22.24
N VAL A 276 12.94 -19.19 -21.92
CA VAL A 276 14.37 -19.01 -21.58
C VAL A 276 15.16 -18.33 -22.68
N PRO A 277 15.04 -18.68 -23.97
CA PRO A 277 15.80 -18.00 -25.03
C PRO A 277 15.52 -16.51 -25.13
N ALA A 278 14.27 -16.10 -24.90
CA ALA A 278 13.88 -14.68 -24.91
C ALA A 278 14.49 -13.94 -23.72
N TYR A 279 14.49 -14.55 -22.53
CA TYR A 279 15.11 -13.99 -21.34
C TYR A 279 16.62 -13.89 -21.47
N ASP A 280 17.30 -14.98 -21.85
CA ASP A 280 18.75 -15.01 -21.99
C ASP A 280 19.25 -13.99 -23.04
N LYS A 281 18.51 -13.81 -24.16
CA LYS A 281 18.79 -12.77 -25.15
C LYS A 281 18.71 -11.36 -24.56
N ALA A 282 17.64 -11.06 -23.80
CA ALA A 282 17.48 -9.76 -23.18
C ALA A 282 18.56 -9.51 -22.12
N ARG A 283 18.94 -10.54 -21.35
CA ARG A 283 19.99 -10.49 -20.34
C ARG A 283 21.36 -10.14 -20.93
N LEU A 284 21.70 -10.69 -22.10
CA LEU A 284 22.94 -10.36 -22.80
C LEU A 284 22.98 -8.90 -23.30
N GLN A 285 21.84 -8.31 -23.57
CA GLN A 285 21.71 -6.93 -24.03
C GLN A 285 21.61 -5.92 -22.88
N ALA A 286 21.30 -6.37 -21.66
CA ALA A 286 21.15 -5.53 -20.51
C ALA A 286 22.49 -5.16 -19.86
N GLN A 287 22.57 -3.97 -19.29
CA GLN A 287 23.75 -3.51 -18.53
C GLN A 287 23.89 -4.24 -17.20
N SER A 288 22.77 -4.59 -16.57
CA SER A 288 22.71 -5.32 -15.31
C SER A 288 21.33 -5.96 -15.11
N VAL A 289 21.25 -6.87 -14.14
CA VAL A 289 19.98 -7.39 -13.60
C VAL A 289 19.82 -6.86 -12.19
N ALA A 290 18.71 -6.19 -11.93
CA ALA A 290 18.39 -5.72 -10.59
C ALA A 290 18.05 -6.93 -9.70
N GLN A 291 18.85 -7.17 -8.66
CA GLN A 291 18.53 -8.18 -7.65
C GLN A 291 17.60 -7.59 -6.61
N LEU A 292 16.35 -8.06 -6.59
CA LEU A 292 15.46 -7.85 -5.46
C LEU A 292 15.74 -8.96 -4.43
N THR A 293 16.23 -8.59 -3.27
CA THR A 293 16.83 -9.56 -2.34
C THR A 293 15.93 -9.98 -1.20
N LEU A 294 14.79 -9.32 -0.94
CA LEU A 294 13.90 -9.70 0.15
C LEU A 294 12.46 -9.23 -0.09
N PHE A 295 11.55 -10.13 0.15
CA PHE A 295 10.12 -9.83 0.23
C PHE A 295 9.71 -9.67 1.69
N VAL A 296 8.61 -8.98 1.88
CA VAL A 296 8.08 -8.59 3.18
C VAL A 296 6.86 -9.42 3.49
N THR A 297 6.99 -10.37 4.42
CA THR A 297 5.90 -11.25 4.85
C THR A 297 5.48 -11.02 6.29
N ASP A 298 6.42 -10.57 7.12
CA ASP A 298 6.25 -10.33 8.56
C ASP A 298 7.03 -9.08 9.00
N GLU A 299 6.92 -8.71 10.26
CA GLU A 299 7.62 -7.55 10.81
C GLU A 299 9.14 -7.67 10.68
N LYS A 300 9.69 -8.86 10.92
CA LYS A 300 11.14 -9.10 10.87
C LYS A 300 11.70 -8.96 9.46
N SER A 301 11.05 -9.53 8.47
CA SER A 301 11.44 -9.39 7.06
C SER A 301 11.25 -7.96 6.56
N SER A 302 10.23 -7.24 7.06
CA SER A 302 10.02 -5.81 6.81
C SER A 302 11.21 -4.98 7.27
N ILE A 303 11.63 -5.17 8.51
CA ILE A 303 12.78 -4.44 9.10
C ILE A 303 14.07 -4.78 8.35
N GLN A 304 14.26 -6.05 8.00
CA GLN A 304 15.44 -6.49 7.26
C GLN A 304 15.48 -5.90 5.85
N TRP A 305 14.35 -5.90 5.15
CA TRP A 305 14.21 -5.26 3.84
C TRP A 305 14.51 -3.75 3.92
N LEU A 306 13.94 -3.05 4.90
CA LEU A 306 14.19 -1.63 5.12
C LEU A 306 15.66 -1.34 5.40
N ARG A 307 16.34 -2.17 6.20
CA ARG A 307 17.79 -2.05 6.43
C ARG A 307 18.57 -2.16 5.13
N GLN A 308 18.23 -3.10 4.25
CA GLN A 308 18.92 -3.23 2.95
C GLN A 308 18.72 -2.02 2.06
N GLN A 309 17.52 -1.41 2.07
CA GLN A 309 17.25 -0.22 1.27
C GLN A 309 17.96 1.04 1.79
N LEU A 310 18.22 1.11 3.09
CA LEU A 310 18.71 2.32 3.78
C LEU A 310 20.19 2.25 4.18
N ALA A 311 20.78 1.06 4.30
CA ALA A 311 22.16 0.90 4.75
C ALA A 311 23.17 0.96 3.60
N PRO A 312 24.20 1.83 3.69
CA PRO A 312 25.23 1.96 2.65
C PRO A 312 26.01 0.66 2.37
N GLU A 313 26.20 -0.18 3.39
CA GLU A 313 26.87 -1.48 3.29
C GLU A 313 26.19 -2.49 2.35
N PHE A 314 24.90 -2.28 2.07
CA PHE A 314 24.12 -3.07 1.10
C PHE A 314 23.84 -2.29 -0.20
N GLY A 315 24.50 -1.16 -0.42
CA GLY A 315 24.24 -0.27 -1.56
C GLY A 315 23.02 0.62 -1.40
N GLY A 316 22.40 0.64 -0.21
CA GLY A 316 21.30 1.51 0.16
C GLY A 316 21.77 2.93 0.47
N TYR A 317 20.83 3.86 0.61
CA TYR A 317 21.09 5.25 0.99
C TYR A 317 19.91 5.84 1.77
N PRO A 318 20.10 6.94 2.51
CA PRO A 318 19.00 7.59 3.22
C PRO A 318 17.89 8.04 2.27
N GLN A 319 16.64 7.63 2.53
CA GLN A 319 15.49 7.84 1.67
C GLN A 319 14.32 8.46 2.44
N THR A 320 13.51 9.26 1.74
CA THR A 320 12.25 9.78 2.29
C THR A 320 11.19 8.68 2.36
N TYR A 321 10.15 8.88 3.18
CA TYR A 321 9.00 7.99 3.24
C TYR A 321 8.39 7.75 1.85
N GLN A 322 8.31 8.79 1.05
CA GLN A 322 7.74 8.77 -0.29
C GLN A 322 8.53 7.92 -1.30
N GLU A 323 9.83 7.78 -1.10
CA GLU A 323 10.69 6.93 -1.92
C GLU A 323 10.64 5.46 -1.49
N ILE A 324 10.54 5.21 -0.18
CA ILE A 324 10.50 3.86 0.39
C ILE A 324 9.15 3.19 0.17
N GLN A 325 8.06 3.90 0.44
CA GLN A 325 6.72 3.34 0.56
C GLN A 325 6.24 2.59 -0.69
N PRO A 326 6.37 3.11 -1.92
CA PRO A 326 5.93 2.37 -3.11
C PRO A 326 6.69 1.06 -3.32
N ARG A 327 8.00 1.06 -3.04
CA ARG A 327 8.84 -0.14 -3.13
C ARG A 327 8.50 -1.16 -2.04
N PHE A 328 8.21 -0.68 -0.84
CA PHE A 328 7.78 -1.52 0.27
C PHE A 328 6.45 -2.21 -0.05
N LEU A 329 5.45 -1.46 -0.53
CA LEU A 329 4.15 -2.03 -0.91
C LEU A 329 4.25 -3.03 -2.08
N GLN A 330 5.16 -2.79 -3.01
CA GLN A 330 5.42 -3.73 -4.11
C GLN A 330 5.95 -5.08 -3.61
N GLN A 331 6.71 -5.08 -2.51
CA GLN A 331 7.29 -6.28 -1.90
C GLN A 331 6.43 -6.87 -0.78
N LEU A 332 5.34 -6.19 -0.42
CA LEU A 332 4.48 -6.59 0.67
C LEU A 332 3.57 -7.76 0.29
N HIS A 333 3.81 -8.92 0.88
CA HIS A 333 3.04 -10.14 0.71
C HIS A 333 2.58 -10.66 2.06
N GLN A 334 1.36 -10.33 2.43
CA GLN A 334 0.83 -10.68 3.74
C GLN A 334 0.44 -12.16 3.81
N LEU A 335 1.00 -12.88 4.76
CA LEU A 335 0.50 -14.18 5.20
C LEU A 335 -0.81 -13.96 5.98
N ARG A 336 -1.84 -14.77 5.70
CA ARG A 336 -3.23 -14.61 6.17
C ARG A 336 -3.45 -14.50 7.68
N HIS A 337 -2.41 -14.69 8.49
CA HIS A 337 -2.53 -14.82 9.96
C HIS A 337 -1.78 -13.75 10.76
N GLU A 338 -1.02 -12.85 10.15
CA GLU A 338 -0.30 -11.80 10.84
C GLU A 338 -0.74 -10.41 10.39
N SER A 339 -1.06 -9.54 11.37
CA SER A 339 -1.25 -8.11 11.11
C SER A 339 0.12 -7.43 11.09
N LEU A 340 0.58 -7.05 9.91
CA LEU A 340 1.81 -6.29 9.78
C LEU A 340 1.59 -4.84 10.25
N PRO A 341 2.51 -4.27 11.08
CA PRO A 341 2.46 -2.85 11.40
C PRO A 341 2.55 -1.98 10.14
N GLU A 342 2.00 -0.77 10.21
CA GLU A 342 2.12 0.19 9.12
C GLU A 342 3.59 0.55 8.88
N LEU A 343 3.94 0.88 7.62
CA LEU A 343 5.33 1.24 7.27
C LEU A 343 5.86 2.41 8.11
N SER A 344 4.99 3.40 8.42
CA SER A 344 5.34 4.51 9.32
C SER A 344 5.80 4.01 10.69
N ASP A 345 5.07 3.06 11.26
CA ASP A 345 5.38 2.51 12.58
C ASP A 345 6.68 1.72 12.57
N LEU A 346 6.93 0.94 11.51
CA LEU A 346 8.17 0.20 11.30
C LEU A 346 9.39 1.13 11.19
N LEU A 347 9.25 2.22 10.43
CA LEU A 347 10.30 3.21 10.26
C LEU A 347 10.54 3.99 11.56
N GLU A 348 9.47 4.43 12.21
CA GLU A 348 9.58 5.14 13.49
C GLU A 348 10.19 4.30 14.61
N GLN A 349 9.96 3.00 14.60
CA GLN A 349 10.46 2.13 15.64
C GLN A 349 11.94 1.75 15.48
N ASN A 350 12.42 1.64 14.24
CA ASN A 350 13.69 0.99 13.95
C ASN A 350 14.74 1.90 13.29
N PHE A 351 14.34 3.08 12.80
CA PHE A 351 15.20 3.96 12.00
C PHE A 351 15.16 5.41 12.51
N LEU A 352 16.12 6.21 12.10
CA LEU A 352 16.20 7.63 12.40
C LEU A 352 16.01 8.48 11.14
N GLN A 353 15.56 9.72 11.31
CA GLN A 353 15.48 10.73 10.24
C GLN A 353 16.60 11.75 10.34
N ASP A 354 17.12 12.14 9.18
CA ASP A 354 18.02 13.29 9.06
C ASP A 354 17.24 14.63 8.98
N GLN A 355 17.98 15.74 8.81
CA GLN A 355 17.40 17.09 8.71
C GLN A 355 16.56 17.31 7.43
N GLN A 356 16.69 16.42 6.43
CA GLN A 356 15.93 16.43 5.18
C GLN A 356 14.78 15.40 5.19
N GLU A 357 14.37 14.94 6.38
CA GLU A 357 13.30 13.96 6.56
C GLU A 357 13.58 12.60 5.89
N ARG A 358 14.85 12.27 5.61
CA ARG A 358 15.23 10.98 5.03
C ARG A 358 15.55 9.99 6.14
N TRP A 359 14.98 8.81 6.03
CA TRP A 359 15.24 7.70 6.94
C TRP A 359 16.59 7.05 6.67
N TYR A 360 17.30 6.69 7.72
CA TYR A 360 18.59 6.01 7.67
C TYR A 360 18.75 4.99 8.80
N VAL A 361 19.64 4.02 8.60
CA VAL A 361 19.98 3.02 9.63
C VAL A 361 20.87 3.67 10.68
N PRO A 362 20.49 3.64 11.99
CA PRO A 362 21.31 4.18 13.05
C PRO A 362 22.67 3.47 13.16
N ASP A 363 23.74 4.23 13.27
CA ASP A 363 25.09 3.68 13.46
C ASP A 363 25.32 3.36 14.94
N PRO A 364 25.54 2.08 15.31
CA PRO A 364 25.76 1.67 16.70
C PRO A 364 27.03 2.25 17.31
N ASN A 365 27.97 2.75 16.49
CA ASN A 365 29.21 3.36 16.95
C ASN A 365 29.10 4.88 17.16
N LYS A 366 27.96 5.50 16.78
CA LYS A 366 27.70 6.93 16.99
C LYS A 366 26.85 7.15 18.24
N ALA A 367 27.45 7.75 19.26
CA ALA A 367 26.77 8.08 20.51
C ALA A 367 25.51 8.94 20.29
N THR A 368 25.54 9.84 19.29
CA THR A 368 24.40 10.68 18.93
C THR A 368 23.20 9.88 18.39
N ASP A 369 23.43 8.84 17.61
CA ASP A 369 22.36 8.01 17.06
C ASP A 369 21.76 7.12 18.17
N LEU A 370 22.60 6.56 19.05
CA LEU A 370 22.14 5.80 20.22
C LEU A 370 21.30 6.66 21.16
N GLU A 371 21.73 7.89 21.44
CA GLU A 371 20.98 8.83 22.29
C GLU A 371 19.63 9.19 21.66
N ARG A 372 19.58 9.45 20.35
CA ARG A 372 18.33 9.71 19.62
C ARG A 372 17.37 8.52 19.68
N LEU A 373 17.88 7.30 19.52
CA LEU A 373 17.04 6.08 19.66
C LEU A 373 16.51 5.94 21.08
N ARG A 374 17.35 6.20 22.09
CA ARG A 374 16.94 6.16 23.50
C ARG A 374 15.85 7.18 23.80
N GLN A 375 16.05 8.43 23.39
CA GLN A 375 15.07 9.50 23.53
C GLN A 375 13.73 9.13 22.87
N LYS A 376 13.79 8.60 21.66
CA LYS A 376 12.61 8.17 20.91
C LYS A 376 11.84 7.04 21.62
N ALA A 377 12.56 6.06 22.17
CA ALA A 377 11.99 4.97 22.94
C ALA A 377 11.32 5.48 24.24
N LEU A 378 11.96 6.42 24.95
CA LEU A 378 11.43 7.04 26.16
C LEU A 378 10.17 7.86 25.88
N LEU A 379 10.15 8.63 24.80
CA LEU A 379 8.98 9.42 24.40
C LEU A 379 7.80 8.52 23.99
N ARG A 380 8.05 7.41 23.31
CA ARG A 380 7.02 6.44 22.99
C ARG A 380 6.41 5.80 24.24
N GLU A 381 7.25 5.43 25.20
CA GLU A 381 6.81 4.91 26.50
C GLU A 381 5.98 5.95 27.24
N PHE A 382 6.42 7.22 27.27
CA PHE A 382 5.68 8.33 27.84
C PHE A 382 4.30 8.52 27.17
N ASN A 383 4.22 8.44 25.85
CA ASN A 383 2.95 8.55 25.13
C ASN A 383 1.95 7.46 25.53
N SER A 384 2.42 6.26 25.84
CA SER A 384 1.54 5.21 26.40
C SER A 384 0.96 5.60 27.78
N TYR A 385 1.66 6.44 28.55
CA TYR A 385 1.19 6.96 29.82
C TYR A 385 0.18 8.09 29.66
N ARG A 386 0.14 8.82 28.54
CA ARG A 386 -0.89 9.82 28.22
C ARG A 386 -2.26 9.16 28.06
N GLU A 387 -2.32 7.96 27.50
CA GLU A 387 -3.53 7.22 27.26
C GLU A 387 -4.07 6.61 28.55
N GLY A 388 -5.15 7.16 29.11
CA GLY A 388 -5.83 6.61 30.27
C GLY A 388 -6.08 7.60 31.39
N LYS A 389 -7.04 7.27 32.26
CA LYS A 389 -7.52 8.13 33.38
C LYS A 389 -7.16 7.59 34.76
N LYS A 390 -6.50 6.41 34.85
CA LYS A 390 -6.20 5.77 36.14
C LYS A 390 -4.81 6.12 36.63
N ARG A 391 -4.56 6.05 37.95
CA ARG A 391 -3.23 6.19 38.54
C ARG A 391 -2.23 5.23 37.88
N LEU A 392 -1.04 5.72 37.56
CA LEU A 392 0.03 4.92 36.99
C LEU A 392 0.65 4.05 38.09
N LYS A 393 0.52 2.73 37.91
CA LYS A 393 1.10 1.75 38.88
C LYS A 393 2.49 1.27 38.47
N GLN A 394 2.79 1.29 37.18
CA GLN A 394 4.09 0.91 36.62
C GLN A 394 4.49 1.98 35.60
N PHE A 395 5.67 2.53 35.75
CA PHE A 395 6.23 3.56 34.86
C PHE A 395 7.75 3.67 35.07
N ARG A 396 8.42 4.22 34.09
CA ARG A 396 9.86 4.57 34.21
C ARG A 396 9.98 6.07 34.39
N THR A 397 10.62 6.48 35.49
CA THR A 397 10.86 7.92 35.81
C THR A 397 11.61 8.62 34.69
N GLU A 398 12.56 7.93 34.07
CA GLU A 398 13.31 8.45 32.93
C GLU A 398 12.40 8.79 31.71
N ALA A 399 11.38 7.95 31.42
CA ALA A 399 10.41 8.22 30.36
C ALA A 399 9.52 9.42 30.71
N ILE A 400 9.15 9.57 31.99
CA ILE A 400 8.41 10.74 32.47
C ILE A 400 9.24 12.02 32.31
N ARG A 401 10.53 12.03 32.71
CA ARG A 401 11.43 13.18 32.53
C ARG A 401 11.54 13.56 31.04
N ALA A 402 11.84 12.60 30.16
CA ALA A 402 11.95 12.83 28.73
C ALA A 402 10.63 13.38 28.16
N GLY A 403 9.49 12.83 28.60
CA GLY A 403 8.16 13.25 28.18
C GLY A 403 7.80 14.65 28.65
N PHE A 404 8.10 15.00 29.91
CA PHE A 404 7.87 16.34 30.45
C PHE A 404 8.74 17.40 29.76
N ALA A 405 10.02 17.09 29.53
CA ALA A 405 10.91 17.97 28.79
C ALA A 405 10.42 18.22 27.35
N HIS A 406 9.95 17.16 26.67
CA HIS A 406 9.40 17.26 25.32
C HIS A 406 8.08 18.05 25.29
N ALA A 407 7.15 17.75 26.19
CA ALA A 407 5.86 18.45 26.29
C ALA A 407 6.07 19.93 26.63
N TRP A 408 7.04 20.26 27.50
CA TRP A 408 7.43 21.63 27.82
C TRP A 408 7.92 22.37 26.59
N ALA A 409 8.85 21.80 25.83
CA ALA A 409 9.38 22.39 24.59
C ALA A 409 8.30 22.69 23.57
N ASN A 410 7.25 21.82 23.51
CA ASN A 410 6.10 21.96 22.62
C ASN A 410 4.93 22.76 23.20
N ARG A 411 5.08 23.33 24.41
CA ARG A 411 4.06 24.10 25.15
C ARG A 411 2.77 23.28 25.45
N GLU A 412 2.90 21.96 25.57
CA GLU A 412 1.81 21.04 25.93
C GLU A 412 1.67 20.92 27.46
N TYR A 413 1.47 22.05 28.16
CA TYR A 413 1.48 22.14 29.63
C TYR A 413 0.38 21.26 30.26
N THR A 414 -0.80 21.22 29.66
CA THR A 414 -1.91 20.36 30.10
C THR A 414 -1.55 18.88 30.13
N THR A 415 -0.69 18.42 29.21
CA THR A 415 -0.19 17.03 29.19
C THR A 415 0.69 16.73 30.41
N ILE A 416 1.55 17.68 30.79
CA ILE A 416 2.42 17.54 31.97
C ILE A 416 1.55 17.40 33.22
N VAL A 417 0.58 18.30 33.42
CA VAL A 417 -0.33 18.28 34.58
C VAL A 417 -1.11 16.98 34.64
N GLN A 418 -1.74 16.56 33.55
CA GLN A 418 -2.56 15.33 33.48
C GLN A 418 -1.77 14.07 33.80
N VAL A 419 -0.52 13.96 33.37
CA VAL A 419 0.31 12.79 33.68
C VAL A 419 0.85 12.89 35.11
N ALA A 420 1.27 14.06 35.57
CA ALA A 420 1.78 14.29 36.93
C ALA A 420 0.74 13.95 37.99
N GLU A 421 -0.52 14.35 37.84
CA GLU A 421 -1.61 14.04 38.79
C GLU A 421 -1.90 12.54 38.92
N ARG A 422 -1.44 11.74 37.97
CA ARG A 422 -1.59 10.28 37.97
C ARG A 422 -0.39 9.55 38.55
N LEU A 423 0.71 10.26 38.81
CA LEU A 423 1.89 9.72 39.49
C LEU A 423 1.65 9.65 41.02
N PRO A 424 2.36 8.76 41.72
CA PRO A 424 2.45 8.85 43.19
C PRO A 424 3.11 10.18 43.61
N GLU A 425 2.55 10.87 44.61
CA GLU A 425 3.08 12.15 45.11
C GLU A 425 4.54 12.08 45.55
N THR A 426 4.97 10.95 46.10
CA THR A 426 6.36 10.72 46.49
C THR A 426 7.35 10.88 45.35
N ILE A 427 6.97 10.48 44.13
CA ILE A 427 7.84 10.55 42.93
C ILE A 427 8.10 11.98 42.50
N LEU A 428 7.07 12.84 42.57
CA LEU A 428 7.22 14.28 42.24
C LEU A 428 8.06 15.01 43.29
N GLN A 429 7.97 14.58 44.57
CA GLN A 429 8.77 15.18 45.65
C GLN A 429 10.22 14.72 45.64
N GLU A 430 10.50 13.49 45.21
CA GLU A 430 11.86 12.91 45.14
C GLU A 430 12.65 13.39 43.92
N ASP A 431 11.96 13.87 42.87
CA ASP A 431 12.57 14.29 41.61
C ASP A 431 12.39 15.82 41.37
N PRO A 432 13.41 16.63 41.64
CA PRO A 432 13.32 18.08 41.48
C PRO A 432 12.99 18.55 40.07
N ASP A 433 13.44 17.81 39.03
CA ASP A 433 13.18 18.15 37.64
C ASP A 433 11.69 17.95 37.30
N LEU A 434 11.11 16.82 37.75
CA LEU A 434 9.69 16.54 37.52
C LEU A 434 8.80 17.54 38.27
N LEU A 435 9.16 17.88 39.50
CA LEU A 435 8.44 18.85 40.31
C LEU A 435 8.48 20.26 39.64
N MET A 436 9.65 20.67 39.16
CA MET A 436 9.81 21.96 38.46
C MET A 436 8.90 22.01 37.20
N TYR A 437 8.87 20.99 36.40
CA TYR A 437 7.99 20.95 35.21
C TYR A 437 6.50 21.00 35.62
N TYR A 438 6.11 20.27 36.64
CA TYR A 438 4.73 20.24 37.12
C TYR A 438 4.26 21.57 37.67
N ASP A 439 5.04 22.17 38.57
CA ASP A 439 4.69 23.44 39.20
C ASP A 439 4.60 24.59 38.17
N ASN A 440 5.56 24.65 37.25
CA ASN A 440 5.52 25.63 36.18
C ASN A 440 4.39 25.41 35.18
N ALA A 441 4.08 24.14 34.85
CA ALA A 441 2.97 23.81 33.95
C ALA A 441 1.61 24.19 34.58
N ASN A 442 1.43 23.97 35.90
CA ASN A 442 0.23 24.38 36.63
C ASN A 442 -0.02 25.88 36.64
N LEU A 443 1.04 26.70 36.57
CA LEU A 443 0.91 28.16 36.48
C LEU A 443 0.52 28.67 35.09
N LEU A 444 0.67 27.81 34.04
CA LEU A 444 0.46 28.15 32.65
C LEU A 444 -0.78 27.46 32.02
N THR A 445 -1.42 26.58 32.76
CA THR A 445 -2.72 25.95 32.42
C THR A 445 -3.88 26.61 33.16
#